data_c1761b2eb0d352124215682fa1335a46
#
_entry.id   c1761b2eb0d352124215682fa1335a46
#
_cell.length_a   1.000
_cell.length_b   1.000
_cell.length_c   1.000
_cell.angle_alpha   90.00
_cell.angle_beta   90.00
_cell.angle_gamma   90.00
#
_symmetry.space_group_name_H-M   'P 1'
#
loop_
_entity.id
_entity.type
_entity.pdbx_description
1 polymer ?
#
loop_
_entity_poly.entity_id
_entity_poly.type
_entity_poly.pdbx_seq_one_letter_code
_entity_poly.pdbx_strand_id
1 'polypeptide(L)'
;MKTRNLLVGLLLFLSVGALFGGGAFLLFPEGWMEMTPELILQHSPFKNFLIPGLILFVVLGLMPVFVVWGLLKRKDCKLAQMVNIYPDMHWSWSWSVYTGFALIIWIYMEVYFLQGFHWLHSFYFFYGVLLLVVVLLKPIRQQYSVNNK
;
A
#
# COMPACT_ATOMS: atom_id res chain seq x y z
N MET A 1 7.31 -12.66 -17.49
CA MET A 1 5.96 -13.04 -17.04
C MET A 1 5.91 -13.44 -15.56
N LYS A 2 6.75 -14.35 -15.08
CA LYS A 2 6.72 -14.83 -13.67
C LYS A 2 6.92 -13.71 -12.64
N THR A 3 7.89 -12.82 -12.83
CA THR A 3 8.21 -11.73 -11.87
C THR A 3 7.09 -10.69 -11.79
N ARG A 4 6.44 -10.34 -12.92
CA ARG A 4 5.26 -9.46 -12.92
C ARG A 4 4.10 -10.07 -12.13
N ASN A 5 3.84 -11.36 -12.33
CA ASN A 5 2.75 -12.05 -11.63
C ASN A 5 3.01 -12.11 -10.12
N LEU A 6 4.28 -12.24 -9.71
CA LEU A 6 4.67 -12.13 -8.30
C LEU A 6 4.33 -10.74 -7.75
N LEU A 7 4.74 -9.66 -8.45
CA LEU A 7 4.42 -8.28 -8.04
C LEU A 7 2.90 -8.06 -7.93
N VAL A 8 2.15 -8.52 -8.92
CA VAL A 8 0.68 -8.45 -8.93
C VAL A 8 0.09 -9.20 -7.72
N GLY A 9 0.57 -10.42 -7.44
CA GLY A 9 0.13 -11.20 -6.29
C GLY A 9 0.40 -10.51 -4.96
N LEU A 10 1.60 -9.90 -4.80
CA LEU A 10 1.93 -9.12 -3.61
C LEU A 10 1.00 -7.92 -3.45
N LEU A 11 0.78 -7.13 -4.49
CA LEU A 11 -0.12 -5.97 -4.43
C LEU A 11 -1.56 -6.36 -4.10
N LEU A 12 -2.07 -7.45 -4.67
CA LEU A 12 -3.42 -7.94 -4.39
C LEU A 12 -3.56 -8.47 -2.96
N PHE A 13 -2.57 -9.22 -2.46
CA PHE A 13 -2.58 -9.69 -1.08
C PHE A 13 -2.64 -8.52 -0.08
N LEU A 14 -1.77 -7.50 -0.28
CA LEU A 14 -1.80 -6.28 0.52
C LEU A 14 -3.17 -5.60 0.45
N SER A 15 -3.70 -5.44 -0.76
CA SER A 15 -4.97 -4.78 -0.98
C SER A 15 -6.13 -5.47 -0.26
N VAL A 16 -6.23 -6.79 -0.34
CA VAL A 16 -7.29 -7.55 0.35
C VAL A 16 -7.23 -7.32 1.86
N GLY A 17 -6.04 -7.40 2.46
CA GLY A 17 -5.86 -7.13 3.89
C GLY A 17 -6.25 -5.70 4.29
N ALA A 18 -5.81 -4.72 3.50
CA ALA A 18 -6.07 -3.30 3.76
C ALA A 18 -7.54 -2.91 3.51
N LEU A 19 -8.19 -3.49 2.51
CA LEU A 19 -9.63 -3.30 2.28
C LEU A 19 -10.46 -3.89 3.42
N PHE A 20 -10.09 -5.07 3.92
CA PHE A 20 -10.77 -5.70 5.05
C PHE A 20 -10.57 -4.89 6.33
N GLY A 21 -9.31 -4.60 6.72
CA GLY A 21 -9.00 -3.85 7.95
C GLY A 21 -9.50 -2.41 7.90
N GLY A 22 -9.23 -1.69 6.81
CA GLY A 22 -9.72 -0.32 6.62
C GLY A 22 -11.24 -0.25 6.53
N GLY A 23 -11.86 -1.21 5.85
CA GLY A 23 -13.33 -1.33 5.78
C GLY A 23 -13.97 -1.55 7.14
N ALA A 24 -13.37 -2.42 7.97
CA ALA A 24 -13.83 -2.63 9.34
C ALA A 24 -13.79 -1.34 10.17
N PHE A 25 -12.69 -0.57 10.09
CA PHE A 25 -12.58 0.71 10.78
C PHE A 25 -13.54 1.79 10.24
N LEU A 26 -13.89 1.75 8.96
CA LEU A 26 -14.89 2.66 8.39
C LEU A 26 -16.31 2.31 8.87
N LEU A 27 -16.62 1.03 9.01
CA LEU A 27 -17.94 0.57 9.48
C LEU A 27 -18.10 0.70 11.00
N PHE A 28 -17.00 0.56 11.75
CA PHE A 28 -16.97 0.60 13.20
C PHE A 28 -15.91 1.60 13.71
N PRO A 29 -16.10 2.92 13.47
CA PRO A 29 -15.09 3.93 13.79
C PRO A 29 -14.84 4.09 15.29
N GLU A 30 -15.79 3.74 16.13
CA GLU A 30 -15.69 3.77 17.60
C GLU A 30 -15.08 2.48 18.18
N GLY A 31 -14.64 1.56 17.33
CA GLY A 31 -13.95 0.34 17.72
C GLY A 31 -14.61 -0.93 17.19
N TRP A 32 -13.78 -1.94 16.97
CA TRP A 32 -14.20 -3.27 16.51
C TRP A 32 -13.48 -4.35 17.31
N MET A 33 -14.21 -5.36 17.75
CA MET A 33 -13.73 -6.37 18.69
C MET A 33 -13.26 -5.71 20.01
N GLU A 34 -12.04 -5.97 20.45
CA GLU A 34 -11.45 -5.36 21.67
C GLU A 34 -10.62 -4.10 21.38
N MET A 35 -10.59 -3.65 20.12
CA MET A 35 -9.86 -2.45 19.71
C MET A 35 -10.72 -1.21 19.90
N THR A 36 -10.53 -0.51 21.02
CA THR A 36 -11.20 0.77 21.27
C THR A 36 -10.25 1.94 21.01
N PRO A 37 -10.77 3.11 20.55
CA PRO A 37 -9.94 4.30 20.34
C PRO A 37 -9.19 4.73 21.59
N GLU A 38 -9.78 4.58 22.77
CA GLU A 38 -9.18 4.94 24.06
C GLU A 38 -7.93 4.13 24.38
N LEU A 39 -7.84 2.89 23.90
CA LEU A 39 -6.67 2.03 24.08
C LEU A 39 -5.62 2.22 23.00
N ILE A 40 -6.06 2.40 21.75
CA ILE A 40 -5.19 2.32 20.57
C ILE A 40 -4.74 3.70 20.09
N LEU A 41 -5.59 4.72 20.19
CA LEU A 41 -5.34 6.04 19.64
C LEU A 41 -4.85 7.07 20.68
N GLN A 42 -4.48 6.66 21.89
CA GLN A 42 -4.06 7.56 22.99
C GLN A 42 -2.95 8.54 22.59
N HIS A 43 -2.01 8.11 21.75
CA HIS A 43 -0.87 8.91 21.30
C HIS A 43 -1.02 9.39 19.85
N SER A 44 -2.23 9.29 19.29
CA SER A 44 -2.54 9.71 17.93
C SER A 44 -3.35 11.00 17.92
N PRO A 45 -3.29 11.80 16.85
CA PRO A 45 -4.13 12.99 16.71
C PRO A 45 -5.60 12.65 16.41
N PHE A 46 -5.92 11.37 16.20
CA PHE A 46 -7.24 10.92 15.80
C PHE A 46 -8.09 10.53 17.02
N LYS A 47 -9.36 10.94 17.01
CA LYS A 47 -10.32 10.62 18.08
C LYS A 47 -10.98 9.25 17.92
N ASN A 48 -11.04 8.75 16.68
CA ASN A 48 -11.60 7.44 16.33
C ASN A 48 -10.90 6.87 15.10
N PHE A 49 -11.30 5.68 14.69
CA PHE A 49 -10.67 4.96 13.56
C PHE A 49 -11.11 5.41 12.17
N LEU A 50 -12.01 6.40 12.03
CA LEU A 50 -12.53 6.81 10.72
C LEU A 50 -11.43 7.27 9.76
N ILE A 51 -10.59 8.21 10.20
CA ILE A 51 -9.50 8.75 9.34
C ILE A 51 -8.41 7.72 9.11
N PRO A 52 -7.87 7.03 10.13
CA PRO A 52 -6.94 5.92 9.90
C PRO A 52 -7.51 4.84 8.97
N GLY A 53 -8.76 4.45 9.19
CA GLY A 53 -9.45 3.47 8.34
C GLY A 53 -9.58 3.93 6.89
N LEU A 54 -9.91 5.19 6.66
CA LEU A 54 -10.01 5.77 5.33
C LEU A 54 -8.65 5.76 4.61
N ILE A 55 -7.59 6.15 5.30
CA ILE A 55 -6.22 6.14 4.73
C ILE A 55 -5.82 4.70 4.38
N LEU A 56 -6.00 3.76 5.30
CA LEU A 56 -5.70 2.35 5.07
C LEU A 56 -6.48 1.79 3.88
N PHE A 57 -7.80 2.04 3.84
CA PHE A 57 -8.70 1.56 2.79
C PHE A 57 -8.34 2.13 1.41
N VAL A 58 -8.08 3.43 1.30
CA VAL A 58 -7.81 4.09 0.03
C VAL A 58 -6.36 3.86 -0.42
N VAL A 59 -5.37 4.13 0.46
CA VAL A 59 -3.96 4.15 0.06
C VAL A 59 -3.36 2.75 -0.03
N LEU A 60 -3.70 1.84 0.87
CA LEU A 60 -3.17 0.47 0.88
C LEU A 60 -4.19 -0.57 0.38
N GLY A 61 -5.46 -0.17 0.25
CA GLY A 61 -6.52 -1.00 -0.32
C GLY A 61 -6.80 -0.71 -1.79
N LEU A 62 -7.44 0.41 -2.11
CA LEU A 62 -7.89 0.71 -3.48
C LEU A 62 -6.73 1.06 -4.43
N MET A 63 -5.74 1.83 -3.97
CA MET A 63 -4.62 2.24 -4.82
C MET A 63 -3.85 1.03 -5.39
N PRO A 64 -3.48 -0.01 -4.63
CA PRO A 64 -2.81 -1.17 -5.20
C PRO A 64 -3.66 -1.94 -6.24
N VAL A 65 -4.99 -1.98 -6.09
CA VAL A 65 -5.89 -2.56 -7.14
C VAL A 65 -5.76 -1.77 -8.43
N PHE A 66 -5.81 -0.44 -8.34
CA PHE A 66 -5.64 0.43 -9.50
C PHE A 66 -4.25 0.26 -10.15
N VAL A 67 -3.21 0.11 -9.32
CA VAL A 67 -1.85 -0.18 -9.80
C VAL A 67 -1.78 -1.51 -10.53
N VAL A 68 -2.39 -2.57 -9.98
CA VAL A 68 -2.48 -3.88 -10.64
C VAL A 68 -3.16 -3.79 -12.00
N TRP A 69 -4.26 -3.04 -12.08
CA TRP A 69 -4.91 -2.78 -13.37
C TRP A 69 -3.95 -2.13 -14.37
N GLY A 70 -3.18 -1.12 -13.96
CA GLY A 70 -2.16 -0.47 -14.77
C GLY A 70 -1.03 -1.40 -15.19
N LEU A 71 -0.54 -2.26 -14.28
CA LEU A 71 0.50 -3.26 -14.56
C LEU A 71 0.06 -4.31 -15.59
N LEU A 72 -1.22 -4.72 -15.55
CA LEU A 72 -1.75 -5.75 -16.45
C LEU A 72 -2.15 -5.18 -17.81
N LYS A 73 -2.82 -4.02 -17.82
CA LYS A 73 -3.38 -3.42 -19.04
C LYS A 73 -2.42 -2.48 -19.76
N ARG A 74 -1.44 -1.92 -19.05
CA ARG A 74 -0.48 -0.93 -19.58
C ARG A 74 -1.15 0.27 -20.28
N LYS A 75 -2.32 0.65 -19.81
CA LYS A 75 -3.03 1.82 -20.32
C LYS A 75 -2.44 3.09 -19.73
N ASP A 76 -2.27 4.09 -20.57
CA ASP A 76 -1.87 5.41 -20.12
C ASP A 76 -2.99 6.03 -19.27
N CYS A 77 -2.61 6.61 -18.15
CA CYS A 77 -3.50 7.36 -17.28
C CYS A 77 -2.86 8.73 -17.01
N LYS A 78 -3.39 9.79 -17.62
CA LYS A 78 -2.82 11.13 -17.52
C LYS A 78 -2.68 11.61 -16.09
N LEU A 79 -3.70 11.39 -15.24
CA LEU A 79 -3.66 11.79 -13.83
C LEU A 79 -2.57 11.04 -13.05
N ALA A 80 -2.46 9.72 -13.25
CA ALA A 80 -1.43 8.93 -12.61
C ALA A 80 -0.02 9.28 -13.10
N GLN A 81 0.10 9.66 -14.38
CA GLN A 81 1.35 10.11 -14.96
C GLN A 81 1.79 11.49 -14.46
N MET A 82 0.87 12.39 -14.11
CA MET A 82 1.21 13.70 -13.53
C MET A 82 1.95 13.59 -12.19
N VAL A 83 1.66 12.56 -11.41
CA VAL A 83 2.31 12.31 -10.10
C VAL A 83 3.49 11.35 -10.24
N ASN A 84 3.87 10.98 -11.46
CA ASN A 84 4.98 10.08 -11.73
C ASN A 84 6.30 10.85 -11.71
N ILE A 85 7.12 10.66 -10.67
CA ILE A 85 8.46 11.27 -10.55
C ILE A 85 9.54 10.55 -11.38
N TYR A 86 9.19 9.43 -12.03
CA TYR A 86 10.08 8.65 -12.90
C TYR A 86 9.60 8.75 -14.36
N PRO A 87 9.98 9.79 -15.10
CA PRO A 87 9.45 10.06 -16.45
C PRO A 87 9.80 8.98 -17.48
N ASP A 88 10.86 8.21 -17.22
CA ASP A 88 11.33 7.09 -18.03
C ASP A 88 10.57 5.77 -17.77
N MET A 89 9.65 5.78 -16.78
CA MET A 89 8.90 4.60 -16.37
C MET A 89 7.39 4.80 -16.54
N HIS A 90 6.69 3.72 -16.87
CA HIS A 90 5.23 3.72 -16.87
C HIS A 90 4.69 3.98 -15.45
N TRP A 91 3.66 4.79 -15.31
CA TRP A 91 3.10 5.22 -14.02
C TRP A 91 2.81 4.05 -13.06
N SER A 92 2.31 2.91 -13.55
CA SER A 92 1.99 1.77 -12.69
C SER A 92 3.21 1.16 -11.99
N TRP A 93 4.40 1.25 -12.59
CA TRP A 93 5.64 0.85 -11.94
C TRP A 93 5.97 1.81 -10.79
N SER A 94 5.93 3.11 -11.05
CA SER A 94 6.22 4.14 -10.03
C SER A 94 5.25 4.07 -8.85
N TRP A 95 3.97 3.87 -9.15
CA TRP A 95 2.95 3.71 -8.11
C TRP A 95 3.09 2.41 -7.32
N SER A 96 3.67 1.35 -7.90
CA SER A 96 4.05 0.15 -7.13
C SER A 96 5.17 0.47 -6.13
N VAL A 97 6.13 1.32 -6.50
CA VAL A 97 7.18 1.82 -5.59
C VAL A 97 6.53 2.65 -4.47
N TYR A 98 5.62 3.58 -4.82
CA TYR A 98 4.91 4.39 -3.82
C TYR A 98 4.11 3.52 -2.85
N THR A 99 3.47 2.45 -3.33
CA THR A 99 2.75 1.50 -2.47
C THR A 99 3.67 0.85 -1.43
N GLY A 100 4.87 0.44 -1.83
CA GLY A 100 5.84 -0.15 -0.91
C GLY A 100 6.30 0.83 0.18
N PHE A 101 6.61 2.07 -0.20
CA PHE A 101 6.95 3.12 0.76
C PHE A 101 5.76 3.49 1.65
N ALA A 102 4.55 3.63 1.08
CA ALA A 102 3.34 3.93 1.84
C ALA A 102 3.07 2.87 2.91
N LEU A 103 3.27 1.60 2.60
CA LEU A 103 3.12 0.52 3.57
C LEU A 103 4.15 0.64 4.72
N ILE A 104 5.43 0.88 4.40
CA ILE A 104 6.47 1.02 5.43
C ILE A 104 6.17 2.22 6.35
N ILE A 105 5.78 3.36 5.77
CA ILE A 105 5.40 4.56 6.52
C ILE A 105 4.17 4.27 7.39
N TRP A 106 3.16 3.58 6.85
CA TRP A 106 1.95 3.21 7.58
C TRP A 106 2.30 2.38 8.82
N ILE A 107 3.09 1.32 8.66
CA ILE A 107 3.52 0.46 9.79
C ILE A 107 4.32 1.26 10.82
N TYR A 108 5.20 2.16 10.38
CA TYR A 108 5.92 3.04 11.30
C TYR A 108 4.95 3.91 12.12
N MET A 109 3.95 4.51 11.48
CA MET A 109 2.95 5.34 12.14
C MET A 109 2.08 4.53 13.10
N GLU A 110 1.70 3.30 12.73
CA GLU A 110 0.97 2.40 13.63
C GLU A 110 1.78 2.12 14.90
N VAL A 111 3.03 1.69 14.78
CA VAL A 111 3.90 1.41 15.93
C VAL A 111 4.10 2.67 16.80
N TYR A 112 4.27 3.84 16.17
CA TYR A 112 4.43 5.10 16.87
C TYR A 112 3.19 5.49 17.67
N PHE A 113 1.99 5.38 17.10
CA PHE A 113 0.75 5.74 17.78
C PHE A 113 0.29 4.72 18.81
N LEU A 114 0.49 3.42 18.52
CA LEU A 114 0.14 2.34 19.45
C LEU A 114 1.09 2.26 20.66
N GLN A 115 2.29 2.86 20.57
CA GLN A 115 3.37 2.70 21.56
C GLN A 115 3.64 1.24 21.91
N GLY A 116 3.33 0.34 20.97
CA GLY A 116 3.41 -1.10 21.13
C GLY A 116 3.86 -1.78 19.85
N PHE A 117 4.50 -2.92 20.01
CA PHE A 117 5.00 -3.71 18.89
C PHE A 117 4.34 -5.09 18.88
N HIS A 118 3.75 -5.43 17.74
CA HIS A 118 3.15 -6.73 17.50
C HIS A 118 3.87 -7.41 16.32
N TRP A 119 3.89 -8.74 16.27
CA TRP A 119 4.56 -9.50 15.20
C TRP A 119 4.05 -9.13 13.79
N LEU A 120 2.78 -8.72 13.66
CA LEU A 120 2.21 -8.24 12.40
C LEU A 120 2.92 -6.99 11.87
N HIS A 121 3.40 -6.09 12.73
CA HIS A 121 4.15 -4.92 12.29
C HIS A 121 5.47 -5.33 11.62
N SER A 122 6.19 -6.31 12.20
CA SER A 122 7.38 -6.88 11.55
C SER A 122 7.04 -7.53 10.22
N PHE A 123 5.97 -8.33 10.19
CA PHE A 123 5.54 -9.02 8.98
C PHE A 123 5.28 -8.01 7.84
N TYR A 124 4.44 -7.00 8.07
CA TYR A 124 4.11 -6.03 7.04
C TYR A 124 5.25 -5.07 6.70
N PHE A 125 6.14 -4.77 7.65
CA PHE A 125 7.35 -4.02 7.37
C PHE A 125 8.24 -4.77 6.36
N PHE A 126 8.58 -6.02 6.64
CA PHE A 126 9.38 -6.84 5.71
C PHE A 126 8.64 -7.15 4.41
N TYR A 127 7.32 -7.22 4.47
CA TYR A 127 6.48 -7.32 3.27
C TYR A 127 6.61 -6.09 2.38
N GLY A 128 6.60 -4.90 2.94
CA GLY A 128 6.86 -3.65 2.20
C GLY A 128 8.26 -3.62 1.58
N VAL A 129 9.27 -4.06 2.33
CA VAL A 129 10.64 -4.21 1.81
C VAL A 129 10.69 -5.22 0.66
N LEU A 130 10.04 -6.38 0.82
CA LEU A 130 9.97 -7.40 -0.25
C LEU A 130 9.29 -6.83 -1.50
N LEU A 131 8.21 -6.10 -1.36
CA LEU A 131 7.50 -5.45 -2.46
C LEU A 131 8.43 -4.47 -3.20
N LEU A 132 9.18 -3.64 -2.47
CA LEU A 132 10.18 -2.73 -3.05
C LEU A 132 11.30 -3.49 -3.77
N VAL A 133 11.82 -4.55 -3.18
CA VAL A 133 12.85 -5.39 -3.83
C VAL A 133 12.32 -5.95 -5.14
N VAL A 134 11.11 -6.52 -5.13
CA VAL A 134 10.51 -7.14 -6.34
C VAL A 134 10.27 -6.11 -7.43
N VAL A 135 9.71 -4.93 -7.11
CA VAL A 135 9.42 -3.90 -8.11
C VAL A 135 10.72 -3.32 -8.72
N LEU A 136 11.81 -3.28 -7.96
CA LEU A 136 13.10 -2.77 -8.41
C LEU A 136 13.92 -3.79 -9.20
N LEU A 137 13.52 -5.05 -9.27
CA LEU A 137 14.23 -6.07 -10.05
C LEU A 137 14.34 -5.66 -11.52
N LYS A 138 15.51 -5.91 -12.11
CA LYS A 138 15.81 -5.58 -13.52
C LYS A 138 14.72 -6.03 -14.50
N PRO A 139 14.18 -7.27 -14.42
CA PRO A 139 13.11 -7.72 -15.33
C PRO A 139 11.86 -6.86 -15.27
N ILE A 140 11.47 -6.39 -14.07
CA ILE A 140 10.31 -5.51 -13.90
C ILE A 140 10.61 -4.12 -14.45
N ARG A 141 11.73 -3.52 -14.08
CA ARG A 141 12.12 -2.20 -14.57
C ARG A 141 12.18 -2.16 -16.10
N GLN A 142 12.84 -3.12 -16.73
CA GLN A 142 12.92 -3.20 -18.19
C GLN A 142 11.54 -3.36 -18.83
N GLN A 143 10.64 -4.11 -18.21
CA GLN A 143 9.30 -4.34 -18.72
C GLN A 143 8.44 -3.07 -18.73
N TYR A 144 8.66 -2.12 -17.80
CA TYR A 144 7.86 -0.90 -17.64
C TYR A 144 8.61 0.38 -18.00
N SER A 145 9.81 0.28 -18.56
CA SER A 145 10.54 1.41 -19.14
C SER A 145 9.83 1.90 -20.41
N VAL A 146 9.66 3.22 -20.52
CA VAL A 146 9.04 3.89 -21.68
C VAL A 146 9.97 3.86 -22.89
N ASN A 147 11.29 3.83 -22.67
CA ASN A 147 12.29 3.86 -23.74
C ASN A 147 12.50 2.51 -24.47
N ASN A 148 11.78 1.47 -24.07
CA ASN A 148 11.82 0.14 -24.68
C ASN A 148 10.61 -0.13 -25.62
N LYS A 149 9.95 0.91 -26.10
CA LYS A 149 8.91 0.81 -27.13
C LYS A 149 9.45 1.10 -28.51
#